data_4f4b737885d192cb56bd3baed953e41f
#
_entry.id   4f4b737885d192cb56bd3baed953e41f
#
_cell.length_a   1.000
_cell.length_b   1.000
_cell.length_c   1.000
_cell.angle_alpha   90.00
_cell.angle_beta   90.00
_cell.angle_gamma   90.00
#
_symmetry.space_group_name_H-M   'P 1'
#
loop_
_entity.id
_entity.type
_entity.pdbx_description
1 polymer ?
#
loop_
_entity_poly.entity_id
_entity_poly.type
_entity_poly.pdbx_seq_one_letter_code
_entity_poly.pdbx_strand_id
1 'polypeptide(L)'
;MTNYRTPELPTLEPGVTLLETESRTSGALHSLVLDHVLLESGSALWVDARGNGTTQPIAELAPDMRVLDRIRIARAFTPWQHYSLLEDVPSELTAETTLLVLPDVDAFYRNEDLSPHKAGQMFSEAFQHVVDIAETYELPVLVTRMDDDTFSVPVENASTTILQCEQTTFGPRFSGEEFETLVYPVGDGIVQTTFTFWRRVLASRHPAFDVATESPTPAEVRTVGSN
;
A
#
# COMPACT_ATOMS: atom_id res chain seq x y z
N MET A 1 -14.07 24.65 -19.03
CA MET A 1 -13.92 23.25 -18.54
C MET A 1 -12.50 23.11 -18.06
N THR A 2 -12.27 23.15 -16.77
CA THR A 2 -10.93 22.99 -16.18
C THR A 2 -10.59 21.51 -16.27
N ASN A 3 -9.61 21.20 -17.11
CA ASN A 3 -9.16 19.82 -17.30
C ASN A 3 -8.34 19.45 -16.04
N TYR A 4 -8.98 18.88 -15.04
CA TYR A 4 -8.32 18.36 -13.85
C TYR A 4 -7.50 17.15 -14.27
N ARG A 5 -6.18 17.32 -14.32
CA ARG A 5 -5.27 16.20 -14.54
C ARG A 5 -5.31 15.30 -13.30
N THR A 6 -5.59 14.03 -13.49
CA THR A 6 -5.52 13.04 -12.40
C THR A 6 -4.09 13.03 -11.84
N PRO A 7 -3.91 13.12 -10.52
CA PRO A 7 -2.59 12.96 -9.92
C PRO A 7 -1.96 11.62 -10.33
N GLU A 8 -0.71 11.65 -10.70
CA GLU A 8 0.05 10.44 -10.98
C GLU A 8 0.51 9.84 -9.65
N LEU A 9 0.37 8.51 -9.51
CA LEU A 9 0.96 7.76 -8.41
C LEU A 9 2.33 7.24 -8.84
N PRO A 10 3.30 7.13 -7.92
CA PRO A 10 4.59 6.54 -8.26
C PRO A 10 4.43 5.07 -8.64
N THR A 11 5.15 4.66 -9.66
CA THR A 11 5.26 3.25 -10.05
C THR A 11 6.25 2.56 -9.12
N LEU A 12 5.93 1.33 -8.71
CA LEU A 12 6.82 0.52 -7.89
C LEU A 12 7.65 -0.38 -8.82
N GLU A 13 8.93 -0.08 -8.90
CA GLU A 13 9.89 -0.85 -9.70
C GLU A 13 10.49 -2.00 -8.89
N PRO A 14 11.09 -3.04 -9.55
CA PRO A 14 11.83 -4.08 -8.85
C PRO A 14 12.88 -3.53 -7.89
N GLY A 15 12.94 -4.10 -6.69
CA GLY A 15 13.78 -3.64 -5.60
C GLY A 15 12.98 -3.17 -4.40
N VAL A 16 13.63 -2.62 -3.40
CA VAL A 16 13.02 -2.17 -2.15
C VAL A 16 12.64 -0.69 -2.25
N THR A 17 11.36 -0.38 -2.12
CA THR A 17 10.84 0.99 -1.99
C THR A 17 10.44 1.25 -0.54
N LEU A 18 11.12 2.19 0.12
CA LEU A 18 10.74 2.69 1.44
C LEU A 18 9.70 3.81 1.28
N LEU A 19 8.54 3.61 1.86
CA LEU A 19 7.49 4.64 1.95
C LEU A 19 7.53 5.30 3.33
N GLU A 20 7.79 6.58 3.37
CA GLU A 20 7.71 7.42 4.55
C GLU A 20 6.43 8.24 4.54
N THR A 21 5.67 8.19 5.62
CA THR A 21 4.42 8.94 5.76
C THR A 21 4.33 9.59 7.13
N GLU A 22 3.80 10.80 7.20
CA GLU A 22 3.52 11.48 8.47
C GLU A 22 2.44 10.75 9.29
N SER A 23 1.58 10.00 8.63
CA SER A 23 0.47 9.29 9.27
C SER A 23 0.20 7.94 8.58
N ARG A 24 0.21 6.87 9.38
CA ARG A 24 -0.17 5.51 8.92
C ARG A 24 -1.60 5.43 8.40
N THR A 25 -2.48 6.31 8.88
CA THR A 25 -3.88 6.37 8.48
C THR A 25 -4.11 7.23 7.23
N SER A 26 -3.06 7.72 6.59
CA SER A 26 -3.16 8.56 5.38
C SER A 26 -3.74 7.82 4.16
N GLY A 27 -3.74 6.49 4.18
CA GLY A 27 -4.14 5.66 3.05
C GLY A 27 -3.08 5.57 1.93
N ALA A 28 -1.92 6.20 2.10
CA ALA A 28 -0.85 6.24 1.11
C ALA A 28 -0.35 4.83 0.75
N LEU A 29 0.00 4.02 1.76
CA LEU A 29 0.42 2.63 1.57
C LEU A 29 -0.63 1.82 0.80
N HIS A 30 -1.89 1.88 1.24
CA HIS A 30 -2.99 1.12 0.63
C HIS A 30 -3.27 1.58 -0.80
N SER A 31 -3.16 2.89 -1.09
CA SER A 31 -3.38 3.41 -2.43
C SER A 31 -2.31 2.95 -3.42
N LEU A 32 -1.04 2.90 -3.00
CA LEU A 32 0.06 2.37 -3.83
C LEU A 32 -0.12 0.88 -4.12
N VAL A 33 -0.47 0.10 -3.09
CA VAL A 33 -0.73 -1.35 -3.26
C VAL A 33 -1.86 -1.60 -4.24
N LEU A 34 -3.00 -0.90 -4.08
CA LEU A 34 -4.15 -1.03 -4.96
C LEU A 34 -3.82 -0.59 -6.39
N ASP A 35 -3.15 0.54 -6.56
CA ASP A 35 -2.75 1.04 -7.88
C ASP A 35 -1.85 0.02 -8.60
N HIS A 36 -0.82 -0.49 -7.91
CA HIS A 36 0.10 -1.48 -8.46
C HIS A 36 -0.61 -2.77 -8.89
N VAL A 37 -1.42 -3.36 -7.99
CA VAL A 37 -2.16 -4.61 -8.27
C VAL A 37 -3.12 -4.44 -9.46
N LEU A 38 -3.70 -3.26 -9.62
CA LEU A 38 -4.60 -2.96 -10.73
C LEU A 38 -3.83 -2.74 -12.05
N LEU A 39 -2.70 -2.02 -12.02
CA LEU A 39 -1.87 -1.76 -13.20
C LEU A 39 -1.25 -3.06 -13.73
N GLU A 40 -0.62 -3.84 -12.86
CA GLU A 40 0.07 -5.07 -13.24
C GLU A 40 -0.89 -6.25 -13.47
N SER A 41 -2.17 -6.09 -13.14
CA SER A 41 -3.16 -7.18 -13.15
C SER A 41 -2.73 -8.40 -12.33
N GLY A 42 -1.84 -8.20 -11.36
CA GLY A 42 -1.22 -9.20 -10.51
C GLY A 42 -1.83 -9.29 -9.13
N SER A 43 -1.10 -9.91 -8.20
CA SER A 43 -1.44 -10.05 -6.81
C SER A 43 -0.35 -9.52 -5.88
N ALA A 44 -0.72 -9.12 -4.66
CA ALA A 44 0.20 -8.72 -3.62
C ALA A 44 0.25 -9.76 -2.50
N LEU A 45 1.46 -10.06 -2.03
CA LEU A 45 1.67 -10.75 -0.77
C LEU A 45 2.01 -9.72 0.30
N TRP A 46 1.25 -9.73 1.40
CA TRP A 46 1.38 -8.76 2.48
C TRP A 46 1.76 -9.48 3.77
N VAL A 47 2.96 -9.23 4.29
CA VAL A 47 3.37 -9.73 5.61
C VAL A 47 3.12 -8.61 6.62
N ASP A 48 2.05 -8.77 7.39
CA ASP A 48 1.53 -7.72 8.26
C ASP A 48 2.20 -7.73 9.63
N ALA A 49 2.76 -6.58 9.98
CA ALA A 49 3.14 -6.24 11.32
C ALA A 49 2.14 -5.21 11.87
N ARG A 50 1.65 -5.41 13.11
CA ARG A 50 0.82 -4.45 13.85
C ARG A 50 -0.57 -4.13 13.28
N GLY A 51 -1.10 -4.94 12.36
CA GLY A 51 -2.48 -4.78 11.88
C GLY A 51 -2.67 -3.72 10.79
N ASN A 52 -1.63 -3.35 10.05
CA ASN A 52 -1.73 -2.47 8.89
C ASN A 52 -2.53 -3.11 7.74
N GLY A 53 -2.46 -4.45 7.62
CA GLY A 53 -3.22 -5.24 6.65
C GLY A 53 -4.68 -5.48 7.07
N THR A 54 -5.37 -4.46 7.57
CA THR A 54 -6.81 -4.57 7.83
C THR A 54 -7.60 -4.38 6.55
N THR A 55 -8.63 -5.20 6.37
CA THR A 55 -9.44 -5.21 5.14
C THR A 55 -10.21 -3.90 4.94
N GLN A 56 -10.61 -3.23 6.03
CA GLN A 56 -11.47 -2.06 5.96
C GLN A 56 -10.84 -0.89 5.19
N PRO A 57 -9.61 -0.39 5.50
CA PRO A 57 -9.00 0.70 4.73
C PRO A 57 -8.79 0.36 3.26
N ILE A 58 -8.42 -0.89 2.97
CA ILE A 58 -8.23 -1.36 1.58
C ILE A 58 -9.58 -1.34 0.84
N ALA A 59 -10.66 -1.85 1.48
CA ALA A 59 -11.99 -1.90 0.92
C ALA A 59 -12.59 -0.49 0.67
N GLU A 60 -12.30 0.46 1.56
CA GLU A 60 -12.76 1.85 1.41
C GLU A 60 -12.12 2.56 0.20
N LEU A 61 -10.90 2.17 -0.16
CA LEU A 61 -10.15 2.73 -1.28
C LEU A 61 -10.39 1.97 -2.59
N ALA A 62 -10.65 0.67 -2.51
CA ALA A 62 -10.77 -0.18 -3.69
C ALA A 62 -11.90 0.28 -4.62
N PRO A 63 -11.63 0.45 -5.92
CA PRO A 63 -12.67 0.77 -6.89
C PRO A 63 -13.64 -0.40 -7.12
N ASP A 64 -13.18 -1.64 -6.93
CA ASP A 64 -13.99 -2.87 -6.98
C ASP A 64 -13.53 -3.83 -5.86
N MET A 65 -14.49 -4.43 -5.16
CA MET A 65 -14.22 -5.38 -4.07
C MET A 65 -13.46 -6.63 -4.53
N ARG A 66 -13.55 -7.00 -5.80
CA ARG A 66 -12.81 -8.15 -6.37
C ARG A 66 -11.29 -7.97 -6.36
N VAL A 67 -10.78 -6.72 -6.26
CA VAL A 67 -9.34 -6.51 -6.12
C VAL A 67 -8.80 -7.03 -4.78
N LEU A 68 -9.66 -7.12 -3.75
CA LEU A 68 -9.26 -7.65 -2.44
C LEU A 68 -8.84 -9.11 -2.50
N ASP A 69 -9.41 -9.90 -3.41
CA ASP A 69 -9.07 -11.32 -3.61
C ASP A 69 -7.63 -11.50 -4.13
N ARG A 70 -7.03 -10.42 -4.63
CA ARG A 70 -5.64 -10.39 -5.11
C ARG A 70 -4.63 -9.99 -4.04
N ILE A 71 -5.08 -9.66 -2.82
CA ILE A 71 -4.21 -9.25 -1.72
C ILE A 71 -4.24 -10.35 -0.65
N ARG A 72 -3.17 -11.14 -0.58
CA ARG A 72 -3.00 -12.20 0.42
C ARG A 72 -2.24 -11.64 1.62
N ILE A 73 -2.80 -11.79 2.82
CA ILE A 73 -2.24 -11.21 4.04
C ILE A 73 -1.83 -12.33 4.98
N ALA A 74 -0.54 -12.41 5.28
CA ALA A 74 0.02 -13.20 6.37
C ALA A 74 0.28 -12.28 7.56
N ARG A 75 -0.14 -12.67 8.77
CA ARG A 75 -0.01 -11.81 9.95
C ARG A 75 0.88 -12.43 11.01
N ALA A 76 1.88 -11.66 11.44
CA ALA A 76 2.69 -11.99 12.59
C ALA A 76 2.18 -11.32 13.86
N PHE A 77 2.52 -11.91 15.01
CA PHE A 77 2.23 -11.40 16.35
C PHE A 77 3.47 -11.34 17.23
N THR A 78 4.58 -11.91 16.78
CA THR A 78 5.85 -11.94 17.48
C THR A 78 7.01 -11.77 16.50
N PRO A 79 8.20 -11.34 16.97
CA PRO A 79 9.38 -11.20 16.11
C PRO A 79 9.77 -12.52 15.44
N TRP A 80 9.63 -13.65 16.14
CA TRP A 80 9.97 -14.96 15.57
C TRP A 80 8.98 -15.39 14.48
N GLN A 81 7.68 -15.13 14.67
CA GLN A 81 6.68 -15.39 13.62
C GLN A 81 6.92 -14.49 12.40
N HIS A 82 7.24 -13.21 12.62
CA HIS A 82 7.54 -12.31 11.52
C HIS A 82 8.78 -12.78 10.74
N TYR A 83 9.84 -13.14 11.45
CA TYR A 83 11.05 -13.70 10.86
C TYR A 83 10.75 -14.96 10.03
N SER A 84 10.02 -15.92 10.61
CA SER A 84 9.64 -17.17 9.91
C SER A 84 8.77 -16.91 8.69
N LEU A 85 7.83 -15.95 8.76
CA LEU A 85 7.03 -15.57 7.59
C LEU A 85 7.88 -14.99 6.46
N LEU A 86 8.92 -14.20 6.78
CA LEU A 86 9.84 -13.67 5.77
C LEU A 86 10.69 -14.79 5.13
N GLU A 87 11.13 -15.80 5.92
CA GLU A 87 11.80 -16.98 5.37
C GLU A 87 10.89 -17.80 4.45
N ASP A 88 9.58 -17.86 4.75
CA ASP A 88 8.60 -18.61 3.98
C ASP A 88 8.11 -17.89 2.71
N VAL A 89 8.33 -16.57 2.58
CA VAL A 89 7.89 -15.77 1.42
C VAL A 89 8.23 -16.43 0.08
N PRO A 90 9.46 -16.92 -0.19
CA PRO A 90 9.79 -17.53 -1.48
C PRO A 90 8.86 -18.71 -1.86
N SER A 91 8.39 -19.48 -0.89
CA SER A 91 7.49 -20.60 -1.12
C SER A 91 6.04 -20.20 -1.39
N GLU A 92 5.67 -18.97 -0.98
CA GLU A 92 4.34 -18.39 -1.17
C GLU A 92 4.22 -17.53 -2.43
N LEU A 93 5.35 -17.21 -3.09
CA LEU A 93 5.34 -16.49 -4.36
C LEU A 93 4.75 -17.37 -5.47
N THR A 94 3.94 -16.76 -6.31
CA THR A 94 3.37 -17.38 -7.50
C THR A 94 3.71 -16.55 -8.73
N ALA A 95 3.48 -17.07 -9.93
CA ALA A 95 3.67 -16.30 -11.16
C ALA A 95 2.78 -15.03 -11.25
N GLU A 96 1.74 -14.97 -10.45
CA GLU A 96 0.83 -13.82 -10.38
C GLU A 96 1.25 -12.80 -9.31
N THR A 97 2.24 -13.12 -8.45
CA THR A 97 2.69 -12.21 -7.40
C THR A 97 3.57 -11.13 -8.02
N THR A 98 3.10 -9.90 -7.99
CA THR A 98 3.78 -8.73 -8.57
C THR A 98 4.25 -7.73 -7.51
N LEU A 99 3.90 -7.94 -6.22
CA LEU A 99 4.26 -7.04 -5.14
C LEU A 99 4.38 -7.78 -3.82
N LEU A 100 5.44 -7.49 -3.05
CA LEU A 100 5.57 -7.82 -1.63
C LEU A 100 5.38 -6.55 -0.79
N VAL A 101 4.56 -6.62 0.26
CA VAL A 101 4.23 -5.47 1.13
C VAL A 101 4.60 -5.78 2.58
N LEU A 102 5.44 -4.95 3.19
CA LEU A 102 5.98 -5.14 4.53
C LEU A 102 5.83 -3.86 5.35
N PRO A 103 4.63 -3.56 5.89
CA PRO A 103 4.45 -2.38 6.71
C PRO A 103 5.09 -2.53 8.08
N ASP A 104 5.69 -1.44 8.57
CA ASP A 104 6.35 -1.40 9.89
C ASP A 104 7.31 -2.58 10.08
N VAL A 105 8.16 -2.84 9.09
CA VAL A 105 8.99 -4.05 8.99
C VAL A 105 9.89 -4.29 10.20
N ASP A 106 10.26 -3.24 10.92
CA ASP A 106 11.12 -3.24 12.10
C ASP A 106 10.35 -3.34 13.44
N ALA A 107 9.02 -3.26 13.40
CA ALA A 107 8.18 -3.07 14.58
C ALA A 107 8.33 -4.15 15.66
N PHE A 108 8.35 -5.42 15.26
CA PHE A 108 8.44 -6.52 16.23
C PHE A 108 9.82 -6.65 16.86
N TYR A 109 10.86 -6.20 16.18
CA TYR A 109 12.23 -6.26 16.66
C TYR A 109 12.59 -5.14 17.65
N ARG A 110 11.71 -4.14 17.80
CA ARG A 110 11.80 -3.07 18.80
C ARG A 110 11.18 -3.45 20.16
N ASN A 111 10.79 -4.73 20.33
CA ASN A 111 10.16 -5.22 21.54
C ASN A 111 11.18 -5.38 22.67
N GLU A 112 10.79 -5.02 23.89
CA GLU A 112 11.59 -5.18 25.12
C GLU A 112 11.89 -6.65 25.47
N ASP A 113 11.17 -7.62 24.90
CA ASP A 113 11.42 -9.06 25.06
C ASP A 113 12.74 -9.53 24.44
N LEU A 114 13.32 -8.71 23.56
CA LEU A 114 14.61 -8.97 22.93
C LEU A 114 15.69 -8.05 23.52
N SER A 115 16.87 -8.60 23.81
CA SER A 115 18.01 -7.71 24.10
C SER A 115 18.34 -6.87 22.85
N PRO A 116 18.80 -5.62 23.01
CA PRO A 116 19.07 -4.73 21.87
C PRO A 116 19.99 -5.35 20.80
N HIS A 117 21.02 -6.09 21.24
CA HIS A 117 21.93 -6.77 20.33
C HIS A 117 21.25 -7.88 19.52
N LYS A 118 20.45 -8.72 20.20
CA LYS A 118 19.70 -9.79 19.53
C LYS A 118 18.61 -9.24 18.61
N ALA A 119 17.95 -8.18 19.01
CA ALA A 119 16.96 -7.49 18.22
C ALA A 119 17.55 -6.96 16.91
N GLY A 120 18.67 -6.23 17.00
CA GLY A 120 19.37 -5.69 15.84
C GLY A 120 19.91 -6.79 14.90
N GLN A 121 20.49 -7.85 15.45
CA GLN A 121 20.96 -8.98 14.65
C GLN A 121 19.79 -9.65 13.91
N MET A 122 18.74 -10.01 14.64
CA MET A 122 17.57 -10.69 14.08
C MET A 122 16.88 -9.84 13.02
N PHE A 123 16.78 -8.52 13.24
CA PHE A 123 16.21 -7.61 12.25
C PHE A 123 17.07 -7.51 10.99
N SER A 124 18.39 -7.37 11.15
CA SER A 124 19.30 -7.31 10.00
C SER A 124 19.26 -8.58 9.16
N GLU A 125 19.22 -9.75 9.79
CA GLU A 125 19.07 -11.04 9.09
C GLU A 125 17.71 -11.13 8.38
N ALA A 126 16.61 -10.78 9.06
CA ALA A 126 15.27 -10.75 8.48
C ALA A 126 15.17 -9.81 7.26
N PHE A 127 15.76 -8.62 7.39
CA PHE A 127 15.70 -7.64 6.30
C PHE A 127 16.60 -8.01 5.13
N GLN A 128 17.73 -8.71 5.38
CA GLN A 128 18.54 -9.26 4.30
C GLN A 128 17.77 -10.28 3.46
N HIS A 129 16.91 -11.13 4.06
CA HIS A 129 16.02 -12.01 3.30
C HIS A 129 15.07 -11.23 2.38
N VAL A 130 14.59 -10.05 2.84
CA VAL A 130 13.73 -9.18 2.02
C VAL A 130 14.49 -8.66 0.80
N VAL A 131 15.74 -8.23 0.98
CA VAL A 131 16.59 -7.75 -0.11
C VAL A 131 16.89 -8.89 -1.11
N ASP A 132 17.26 -10.06 -0.59
CA ASP A 132 17.55 -11.24 -1.42
C ASP A 132 16.32 -11.67 -2.24
N ILE A 133 15.10 -11.56 -1.68
CA ILE A 133 13.85 -11.82 -2.39
C ILE A 133 13.64 -10.81 -3.51
N ALA A 134 13.78 -9.50 -3.21
CA ALA A 134 13.61 -8.45 -4.21
C ALA A 134 14.56 -8.64 -5.40
N GLU A 135 15.82 -8.96 -5.14
CA GLU A 135 16.84 -9.19 -6.17
C GLU A 135 16.62 -10.49 -6.94
N THR A 136 16.37 -11.61 -6.22
CA THR A 136 16.25 -12.94 -6.85
C THR A 136 15.04 -13.06 -7.76
N TYR A 137 13.93 -12.46 -7.36
CA TYR A 137 12.66 -12.55 -8.08
C TYR A 137 12.36 -11.32 -8.93
N GLU A 138 13.28 -10.33 -8.97
CA GLU A 138 13.05 -9.03 -9.62
C GLU A 138 11.71 -8.43 -9.21
N LEU A 139 11.40 -8.54 -7.89
CA LEU A 139 10.08 -8.23 -7.33
C LEU A 139 10.10 -6.84 -6.68
N PRO A 140 9.13 -5.97 -6.99
CA PRO A 140 8.86 -4.78 -6.19
C PRO A 140 8.52 -5.12 -4.76
N VAL A 141 9.20 -4.51 -3.80
CA VAL A 141 8.96 -4.67 -2.37
C VAL A 141 8.68 -3.31 -1.75
N LEU A 142 7.47 -3.11 -1.24
CA LEU A 142 7.05 -1.87 -0.60
C LEU A 142 7.13 -2.01 0.92
N VAL A 143 7.99 -1.24 1.55
CA VAL A 143 8.19 -1.27 3.00
C VAL A 143 7.84 0.05 3.66
N THR A 144 7.42 0.00 4.93
CA THR A 144 7.45 1.14 5.84
C THR A 144 8.23 0.79 7.10
N ARG A 145 8.74 1.80 7.82
CA ARG A 145 9.43 1.66 9.10
C ARG A 145 8.66 2.36 10.22
N MET A 146 8.91 1.95 11.46
CA MET A 146 8.30 2.56 12.66
C MET A 146 8.77 3.98 12.88
N ASP A 147 10.09 4.13 12.96
CA ASP A 147 10.77 5.37 13.27
C ASP A 147 12.01 5.52 12.38
N ASP A 148 12.36 6.76 12.08
CA ASP A 148 13.60 7.13 11.42
C ASP A 148 14.72 7.30 12.47
N ASP A 149 15.40 6.20 12.77
CA ASP A 149 16.45 6.15 13.77
C ASP A 149 17.56 5.16 13.39
N THR A 150 18.55 5.05 14.25
CA THR A 150 19.69 4.16 14.02
C THR A 150 19.32 2.67 13.88
N PHE A 151 18.20 2.24 14.43
CA PHE A 151 17.74 0.86 14.31
C PHE A 151 17.21 0.56 12.90
N SER A 152 16.57 1.51 12.26
CA SER A 152 15.98 1.37 10.92
C SER A 152 16.94 1.71 9.76
N VAL A 153 18.19 2.12 10.04
CA VAL A 153 19.23 2.38 9.02
C VAL A 153 19.37 1.25 7.98
N PRO A 154 19.28 -0.06 8.34
CA PRO A 154 19.33 -1.12 7.33
C PRO A 154 18.24 -1.01 6.27
N VAL A 155 17.05 -0.53 6.62
CA VAL A 155 15.95 -0.34 5.67
C VAL A 155 16.28 0.75 4.66
N GLU A 156 16.75 1.90 5.15
CA GLU A 156 17.12 3.03 4.30
C GLU A 156 18.27 2.66 3.35
N ASN A 157 19.34 2.06 3.89
CA ASN A 157 20.53 1.70 3.10
C ASN A 157 20.25 0.68 1.99
N ALA A 158 19.29 -0.22 2.17
CA ALA A 158 18.94 -1.24 1.19
C ALA A 158 17.78 -0.79 0.26
N SER A 159 17.17 0.35 0.52
CA SER A 159 16.11 0.87 -0.33
C SER A 159 16.70 1.45 -1.62
N THR A 160 16.19 0.98 -2.75
CA THR A 160 16.53 1.51 -4.08
C THR A 160 15.79 2.80 -4.36
N THR A 161 14.64 3.00 -3.70
CA THR A 161 13.80 4.20 -3.81
C THR A 161 13.24 4.58 -2.46
N ILE A 162 13.26 5.86 -2.14
CA ILE A 162 12.59 6.42 -0.96
C ILE A 162 11.49 7.35 -1.45
N LEU A 163 10.26 7.03 -1.07
CA LEU A 163 9.07 7.83 -1.35
C LEU A 163 8.58 8.49 -0.08
N GLN A 164 8.43 9.79 -0.10
CA GLN A 164 7.78 10.53 0.97
C GLN A 164 6.34 10.84 0.60
N CYS A 165 5.42 10.69 1.54
CA CYS A 165 4.03 11.11 1.37
C CYS A 165 3.65 12.11 2.46
N GLU A 166 3.52 13.36 2.08
CA GLU A 166 3.15 14.49 2.93
C GLU A 166 1.69 14.85 2.74
N GLN A 167 1.03 15.27 3.84
CA GLN A 167 -0.31 15.84 3.77
C GLN A 167 -0.21 17.33 3.47
N THR A 168 -0.69 17.76 2.30
CA THR A 168 -0.77 19.18 1.95
C THR A 168 -2.19 19.72 2.09
N THR A 169 -2.35 21.05 2.02
CA THR A 169 -3.68 21.69 2.01
C THR A 169 -4.54 21.27 0.81
N PHE A 170 -3.94 20.71 -0.23
CA PHE A 170 -4.61 20.29 -1.46
C PHE A 170 -4.79 18.76 -1.58
N GLY A 171 -4.29 18.02 -0.61
CA GLY A 171 -4.31 16.56 -0.55
C GLY A 171 -2.93 15.96 -0.35
N PRO A 172 -2.84 14.64 -0.23
CA PRO A 172 -1.56 13.96 -0.07
C PRO A 172 -0.72 14.08 -1.34
N ARG A 173 0.59 14.29 -1.15
CA ARG A 173 1.59 14.42 -2.20
C ARG A 173 2.69 13.40 -2.00
N PHE A 174 3.00 12.63 -3.03
CA PHE A 174 4.20 11.82 -3.07
C PHE A 174 5.36 12.60 -3.67
N SER A 175 6.54 12.42 -3.10
CA SER A 175 7.80 12.92 -3.64
C SER A 175 8.90 11.87 -3.44
N GLY A 176 9.89 11.88 -4.35
CA GLY A 176 11.08 11.05 -4.35
C GLY A 176 12.17 11.75 -5.13
N GLU A 177 13.33 11.12 -5.34
CA GLU A 177 14.46 11.76 -6.04
C GLU A 177 14.11 12.24 -7.45
N GLU A 178 13.33 11.43 -8.20
CA GLU A 178 12.96 11.72 -9.59
C GLU A 178 11.45 11.88 -9.80
N PHE A 179 10.67 11.89 -8.72
CA PHE A 179 9.20 11.87 -8.80
C PHE A 179 8.57 12.88 -7.83
N GLU A 180 7.60 13.63 -8.32
CA GLU A 180 6.73 14.48 -7.50
C GLU A 180 5.30 14.49 -8.04
N THR A 181 4.34 14.10 -7.20
CA THR A 181 2.92 14.20 -7.53
C THR A 181 2.48 15.65 -7.52
N LEU A 182 2.01 16.16 -8.64
CA LEU A 182 1.42 17.49 -8.72
C LEU A 182 -0.01 17.46 -8.17
N VAL A 183 -0.23 18.10 -7.02
CA VAL A 183 -1.54 18.22 -6.38
C VAL A 183 -2.12 19.59 -6.69
N TYR A 184 -3.27 19.64 -7.36
CA TYR A 184 -3.97 20.86 -7.70
C TYR A 184 -5.14 21.12 -6.76
N PRO A 185 -5.45 22.38 -6.40
CA PRO A 185 -6.62 22.70 -5.61
C PRO A 185 -7.89 22.28 -6.33
N VAL A 186 -8.71 21.50 -5.65
CA VAL A 186 -10.08 21.20 -6.08
C VAL A 186 -10.92 22.42 -5.70
N GLY A 187 -11.48 23.13 -6.69
CA GLY A 187 -12.29 24.33 -6.47
C GLY A 187 -13.47 24.06 -5.52
N ASP A 188 -13.88 25.14 -4.82
CA ASP A 188 -15.05 25.24 -3.96
C ASP A 188 -15.01 24.52 -2.61
N GLY A 189 -14.05 24.87 -1.72
CA GLY A 189 -14.26 24.78 -0.25
C GLY A 189 -14.65 23.44 0.35
N ILE A 190 -14.59 22.33 -0.41
CA ILE A 190 -14.90 21.00 0.08
C ILE A 190 -13.66 20.45 0.78
N VAL A 191 -13.75 20.28 2.10
CA VAL A 191 -12.75 19.54 2.88
C VAL A 191 -12.86 18.06 2.48
N GLN A 192 -11.99 17.62 1.60
CA GLN A 192 -11.95 16.23 1.16
C GLN A 192 -11.11 15.43 2.16
N THR A 193 -11.65 14.31 2.67
CA THR A 193 -10.84 13.39 3.49
C THR A 193 -9.78 12.72 2.61
N THR A 194 -8.66 12.34 3.21
CA THR A 194 -7.55 11.66 2.52
C THR A 194 -8.03 10.41 1.76
N PHE A 195 -8.91 9.61 2.38
CA PHE A 195 -9.49 8.43 1.74
C PHE A 195 -10.34 8.76 0.52
N THR A 196 -11.18 9.79 0.60
CA THR A 196 -11.98 10.24 -0.56
C THR A 196 -11.09 10.72 -1.70
N PHE A 197 -9.96 11.37 -1.38
CA PHE A 197 -8.96 11.77 -2.37
C PHE A 197 -8.40 10.54 -3.10
N TRP A 198 -7.85 9.55 -2.37
CA TRP A 198 -7.27 8.36 -2.96
C TRP A 198 -8.27 7.54 -3.77
N ARG A 199 -9.47 7.34 -3.25
CA ARG A 199 -10.54 6.65 -3.98
C ARG A 199 -10.82 7.30 -5.32
N ARG A 200 -10.85 8.62 -5.38
CA ARG A 200 -11.06 9.36 -6.63
C ARG A 200 -9.88 9.23 -7.59
N VAL A 201 -8.65 9.26 -7.08
CA VAL A 201 -7.45 9.03 -7.88
C VAL A 201 -7.48 7.64 -8.49
N LEU A 202 -7.72 6.61 -7.69
CA LEU A 202 -7.78 5.21 -8.16
C LEU A 202 -8.91 4.99 -9.18
N ALA A 203 -10.12 5.50 -8.93
CA ALA A 203 -11.23 5.40 -9.86
C ALA A 203 -10.92 6.07 -11.21
N SER A 204 -10.22 7.21 -11.21
CA SER A 204 -9.87 7.89 -12.44
C SER A 204 -8.70 7.25 -13.20
N ARG A 205 -7.81 6.53 -12.50
CA ARG A 205 -6.73 5.75 -13.13
C ARG A 205 -7.21 4.40 -13.67
N HIS A 206 -8.25 3.84 -13.06
CA HIS A 206 -8.80 2.52 -13.37
C HIS A 206 -10.29 2.58 -13.73
N PRO A 207 -10.68 3.29 -14.81
CA PRO A 207 -12.09 3.53 -15.13
C PRO A 207 -12.88 2.26 -15.45
N ALA A 208 -12.23 1.16 -15.83
CA ALA A 208 -12.88 -0.12 -16.09
C ALA A 208 -13.55 -0.74 -14.85
N PHE A 209 -13.15 -0.30 -13.65
CA PHE A 209 -13.71 -0.78 -12.38
C PHE A 209 -14.83 0.12 -11.83
N ASP A 210 -14.97 1.35 -12.32
CA ASP A 210 -15.98 2.33 -11.84
C ASP A 210 -17.38 2.04 -12.39
N VAL A 211 -17.49 1.33 -13.52
CA VAL A 211 -18.77 1.03 -14.18
C VAL A 211 -19.63 0.01 -13.41
N ALA A 212 -19.08 -0.72 -12.45
CA ALA A 212 -19.79 -1.74 -11.67
C ALA A 212 -20.62 -1.19 -10.50
N THR A 213 -20.55 0.11 -10.20
CA THR A 213 -21.20 0.74 -9.04
C THR A 213 -22.45 1.55 -9.38
N GLU A 214 -22.87 1.62 -10.64
CA GLU A 214 -24.19 2.17 -10.97
C GLU A 214 -25.29 1.19 -10.50
N SER A 215 -25.92 1.56 -9.40
CA SER A 215 -27.10 0.87 -8.85
C SER A 215 -28.19 0.72 -9.93
N PRO A 216 -28.88 -0.43 -9.99
CA PRO A 216 -30.00 -0.58 -10.90
C PRO A 216 -31.06 0.46 -10.56
N THR A 217 -31.40 1.27 -11.54
CA THR A 217 -32.56 2.19 -11.51
C THR A 217 -33.80 1.42 -11.03
N PRO A 218 -34.56 1.93 -10.04
CA PRO A 218 -35.79 1.27 -9.61
C PRO A 218 -36.73 1.14 -10.80
N ALA A 219 -37.10 -0.10 -11.14
CA ALA A 219 -38.11 -0.38 -12.14
C ALA A 219 -39.42 0.34 -11.76
N GLU A 220 -39.92 1.17 -12.66
CA GLU A 220 -41.27 1.77 -12.55
C GLU A 220 -42.30 0.65 -12.34
N VAL A 221 -42.87 0.61 -11.16
CA VAL A 221 -44.07 -0.21 -10.89
C VAL A 221 -45.26 0.41 -11.65
N ARG A 222 -45.54 -0.11 -12.83
CA ARG A 222 -46.81 0.17 -13.51
C ARG A 222 -47.95 -0.47 -12.70
N THR A 223 -48.68 0.34 -11.97
CA THR A 223 -49.96 -0.02 -11.41
C THR A 223 -50.95 -0.20 -12.57
N VAL A 224 -51.30 -1.45 -12.87
CA VAL A 224 -52.44 -1.78 -13.72
C VAL A 224 -53.68 -1.60 -12.85
N GLY A 225 -54.42 -0.52 -13.12
CA GLY A 225 -55.71 -0.30 -12.53
C GLY A 225 -56.73 -1.31 -13.11
N SER A 226 -57.35 -2.08 -12.22
CA SER A 226 -58.53 -2.87 -12.55
C SER A 226 -59.77 -1.99 -12.61
N ASN A 227 -60.49 -2.15 -13.67
CA ASN A 227 -61.83 -1.69 -13.83
C ASN A 227 -62.81 -2.80 -13.38
#